data_630b890edd924360262a0605ba3d26ec
#
_entry.id   630b890edd924360262a0605ba3d26ec
#
_cell.length_a   1.000
_cell.length_b   1.000
_cell.length_c   1.000
_cell.angle_alpha   90.00
_cell.angle_beta   90.00
_cell.angle_gamma   90.00
#
_symmetry.space_group_name_H-M   'P 1'
#
loop_
_entity.id
_entity.type
_entity.pdbx_description
1 polymer ?
#
loop_
_entity_poly.entity_id
_entity_poly.type
_entity_poly.pdbx_seq_one_letter_code
_entity_poly.pdbx_strand_id
1 'polypeptide(L)'
;TLSIFLDLGGSVNLDEFKTDNITAVEVHEDADIKKNKLLKSIFPDIARKLKFNEEGVELFIKVTNDINDHNKKDQEKVADVFTPKKPIITYALIIINLFVFFFPTFMGNFDEVTAYLGSFGPFVKMGQYYRLLTAAFVHANIAHLLFNMYALWIIGMQLESFIGKWRFLVVYLFSAICGSLLSVAVTPNALSVGASGAIFGLLGALLYFGYHYRIYLGTVIKSQIIPLIVINLLLGFMVPGIDNAAHIGGLIGGCLMMIGVGVKYKSSNFERINGLIVSLIFFCFLVYMALFA
;
A
#
# COMPACT_ATOMS: atom_id res chain seq x y z
N THR A 1 5.51 25.01 -2.05
CA THR A 1 6.95 25.24 -2.30
C THR A 1 7.50 26.10 -1.16
N LEU A 2 8.66 25.77 -0.59
CA LEU A 2 9.40 26.61 0.33
C LEU A 2 10.47 27.37 -0.47
N SER A 3 10.46 28.69 -0.37
CA SER A 3 11.50 29.56 -0.92
C SER A 3 12.26 30.22 0.20
N ILE A 4 13.57 30.10 0.20
CA ILE A 4 14.46 30.74 1.20
C ILE A 4 15.20 31.87 0.50
N PHE A 5 15.03 33.10 0.99
CA PHE A 5 15.70 34.27 0.50
C PHE A 5 16.84 34.64 1.44
N LEU A 6 18.05 34.71 0.91
CA LEU A 6 19.21 35.26 1.61
C LEU A 6 19.25 36.75 1.33
N ASP A 7 18.85 37.58 2.29
CA ASP A 7 18.89 39.02 2.17
C ASP A 7 19.90 39.62 3.13
N LEU A 8 21.11 39.75 2.69
CA LEU A 8 22.21 40.38 3.45
C LEU A 8 22.08 41.92 3.49
N GLY A 9 21.19 42.51 2.70
CA GLY A 9 21.04 43.97 2.56
C GLY A 9 19.72 44.53 3.07
N GLY A 10 18.75 43.68 3.49
CA GLY A 10 17.42 44.14 3.93
C GLY A 10 16.57 44.74 2.81
N SER A 11 16.76 44.29 1.57
CA SER A 11 16.12 44.87 0.38
C SER A 11 14.95 44.04 -0.16
N VAL A 12 14.74 42.83 0.34
CA VAL A 12 13.70 41.92 -0.17
C VAL A 12 12.37 42.17 0.55
N ASN A 13 11.32 42.46 -0.22
CA ASN A 13 9.95 42.53 0.32
C ASN A 13 9.27 41.17 0.19
N LEU A 14 9.17 40.40 1.29
CA LEU A 14 8.57 39.06 1.31
C LEU A 14 7.08 39.06 0.94
N ASP A 15 6.37 40.17 1.10
CA ASP A 15 4.93 40.20 0.81
C ASP A 15 4.61 40.06 -0.68
N GLU A 16 5.58 40.37 -1.56
CA GLU A 16 5.48 40.15 -2.99
C GLU A 16 5.55 38.67 -3.40
N PHE A 17 6.09 37.82 -2.52
CA PHE A 17 6.32 36.37 -2.79
C PHE A 17 5.37 35.46 -2.01
N LYS A 18 4.49 36.00 -1.18
CA LYS A 18 3.48 35.21 -0.45
C LYS A 18 2.32 34.89 -1.36
N THR A 19 2.19 33.62 -1.76
CA THR A 19 1.03 33.06 -2.45
C THR A 19 0.55 31.82 -1.71
N ASP A 20 -0.69 31.38 -1.97
CA ASP A 20 -1.29 30.20 -1.31
C ASP A 20 -0.42 28.91 -1.39
N ASN A 21 0.51 28.85 -2.32
CA ASN A 21 1.37 27.68 -2.57
C ASN A 21 2.87 27.92 -2.30
N ILE A 22 3.26 29.11 -1.89
CA ILE A 22 4.67 29.47 -1.65
C ILE A 22 4.81 30.04 -0.23
N THR A 23 5.63 29.38 0.57
CA THR A 23 6.07 29.90 1.86
C THR A 23 7.46 30.48 1.71
N ALA A 24 7.61 31.78 1.91
CA ALA A 24 8.88 32.48 1.84
C ALA A 24 9.47 32.65 3.26
N VAL A 25 10.76 32.41 3.37
CA VAL A 25 11.54 32.62 4.61
C VAL A 25 12.75 33.47 4.28
N GLU A 26 12.90 34.56 5.01
CA GLU A 26 14.01 35.47 4.91
C GLU A 26 15.08 35.12 5.94
N VAL A 27 16.34 35.16 5.55
CA VAL A 27 17.50 34.85 6.37
C VAL A 27 18.54 35.94 6.17
N HIS A 28 18.84 36.70 7.19
CA HIS A 28 19.87 37.72 7.17
C HIS A 28 21.19 37.20 7.78
N GLU A 29 21.12 36.35 8.81
CA GLU A 29 22.26 35.78 9.49
C GLU A 29 22.03 34.33 9.94
N ASP A 30 23.07 33.61 10.29
CA ASP A 30 23.03 32.23 10.80
C ASP A 30 22.08 32.03 11.99
N ALA A 31 21.93 33.08 12.81
CA ALA A 31 21.05 33.04 13.96
C ALA A 31 19.57 32.91 13.57
N ASP A 32 19.16 33.45 12.42
CA ASP A 32 17.77 33.41 11.92
C ASP A 32 17.40 31.99 11.56
N ILE A 33 18.30 31.25 10.92
CA ILE A 33 18.09 29.84 10.60
C ILE A 33 17.90 29.01 11.87
N LYS A 34 18.70 29.30 12.92
CA LYS A 34 18.60 28.62 14.20
C LYS A 34 17.32 28.97 14.97
N LYS A 35 16.75 30.15 14.78
CA LYS A 35 15.52 30.62 15.45
C LYS A 35 14.26 30.23 14.68
N ASN A 36 14.33 30.04 13.38
CA ASN A 36 13.15 29.81 12.54
C ASN A 36 12.55 28.41 12.76
N LYS A 37 11.34 28.36 13.35
CA LYS A 37 10.63 27.13 13.68
C LYS A 37 10.23 26.34 12.42
N LEU A 38 9.87 27.03 11.34
CA LEU A 38 9.46 26.41 10.08
C LEU A 38 10.65 25.69 9.41
N LEU A 39 11.81 26.35 9.33
CA LEU A 39 13.02 25.74 8.78
C LEU A 39 13.44 24.51 9.60
N LYS A 40 13.35 24.57 10.93
CA LYS A 40 13.65 23.41 11.78
C LYS A 40 12.66 22.26 11.61
N SER A 41 11.39 22.55 11.35
CA SER A 41 10.38 21.48 11.13
C SER A 41 10.57 20.77 9.79
N ILE A 42 11.02 21.51 8.76
CA ILE A 42 11.24 20.96 7.40
C ILE A 42 12.64 20.33 7.29
N PHE A 43 13.64 20.97 7.94
CA PHE A 43 15.03 20.54 7.92
C PHE A 43 15.58 20.43 9.35
N PRO A 44 15.29 19.35 10.10
CA PRO A 44 15.67 19.20 11.51
C PRO A 44 17.17 19.38 11.79
N ASP A 45 18.00 19.00 10.83
CA ASP A 45 19.48 19.05 10.96
C ASP A 45 20.11 20.31 10.35
N ILE A 46 19.32 21.29 9.89
CA ILE A 46 19.86 22.48 9.22
C ILE A 46 20.87 23.24 10.11
N ALA A 47 20.60 23.33 11.41
CA ALA A 47 21.48 24.01 12.35
C ALA A 47 22.81 23.29 12.60
N ARG A 48 22.90 21.98 12.34
CA ARG A 48 24.14 21.18 12.47
C ARG A 48 25.02 21.27 11.24
N LYS A 49 24.43 21.51 10.06
CA LYS A 49 25.12 21.54 8.76
C LYS A 49 25.68 22.91 8.39
N LEU A 50 25.42 23.96 9.20
CA LEU A 50 25.81 25.34 8.91
C LEU A 50 27.23 25.71 9.34
N LYS A 51 28.08 24.75 9.66
CA LYS A 51 29.52 25.04 9.87
C LYS A 51 30.25 24.79 8.55
N PHE A 52 30.35 25.83 7.77
CA PHE A 52 31.22 25.87 6.60
C PHE A 52 32.54 26.55 7.02
N ASN A 53 33.65 25.97 6.61
CA ASN A 53 34.98 26.57 6.78
C ASN A 53 35.40 27.34 5.51
N GLU A 54 34.59 27.20 4.47
CA GLU A 54 34.80 27.80 3.16
C GLU A 54 33.95 29.06 3.00
N GLU A 55 34.42 30.03 2.24
CA GLU A 55 33.76 31.32 1.96
C GLU A 55 33.64 31.58 0.47
N GLY A 56 32.74 32.46 0.07
CA GLY A 56 32.60 32.94 -1.28
C GLY A 56 32.29 31.85 -2.32
N VAL A 57 33.08 31.82 -3.41
CA VAL A 57 32.88 30.89 -4.53
C VAL A 57 33.10 29.44 -4.14
N GLU A 58 34.01 29.17 -3.23
CA GLU A 58 34.34 27.83 -2.76
C GLU A 58 33.17 27.24 -1.96
N LEU A 59 32.55 28.03 -1.09
CA LEU A 59 31.32 27.66 -0.38
C LEU A 59 30.18 27.37 -1.36
N PHE A 60 29.99 28.22 -2.38
CA PHE A 60 28.96 28.03 -3.39
C PHE A 60 29.14 26.70 -4.14
N ILE A 61 30.38 26.40 -4.58
CA ILE A 61 30.68 25.13 -5.27
C ILE A 61 30.39 23.94 -4.34
N LYS A 62 30.81 24.00 -3.07
CA LYS A 62 30.60 22.93 -2.11
C LYS A 62 29.10 22.66 -1.86
N VAL A 63 28.34 23.72 -1.60
CA VAL A 63 26.87 23.59 -1.38
C VAL A 63 26.18 23.04 -2.62
N THR A 64 26.58 23.51 -3.81
CA THR A 64 26.04 23.00 -5.09
C THR A 64 26.34 21.52 -5.27
N ASN A 65 27.56 21.09 -4.99
CA ASN A 65 27.95 19.69 -5.07
C ASN A 65 27.20 18.83 -4.04
N ASP A 66 27.06 19.29 -2.80
CA ASP A 66 26.30 18.58 -1.77
C ASP A 66 24.82 18.42 -2.13
N ILE A 67 24.20 19.45 -2.72
CA ILE A 67 22.83 19.40 -3.24
C ILE A 67 22.72 18.40 -4.38
N ASN A 68 23.64 18.43 -5.33
CA ASN A 68 23.65 17.53 -6.48
C ASN A 68 23.83 16.08 -6.04
N ASP A 69 24.74 15.81 -5.10
CA ASP A 69 24.96 14.47 -4.56
C ASP A 69 23.73 13.96 -3.79
N HIS A 70 23.07 14.84 -3.03
CA HIS A 70 21.84 14.48 -2.33
C HIS A 70 20.71 14.17 -3.32
N ASN A 71 20.51 15.01 -4.32
CA ASN A 71 19.52 14.81 -5.37
C ASN A 71 19.77 13.52 -6.15
N LYS A 72 21.05 13.23 -6.48
CA LYS A 72 21.43 11.99 -7.16
C LYS A 72 21.09 10.76 -6.32
N LYS A 73 21.44 10.75 -5.03
CA LYS A 73 21.09 9.66 -4.10
C LYS A 73 19.58 9.46 -3.98
N ASP A 74 18.80 10.53 -3.94
CA ASP A 74 17.34 10.42 -3.88
C ASP A 74 16.74 9.94 -5.21
N GLN A 75 17.29 10.35 -6.34
CA GLN A 75 16.91 9.80 -7.65
C GLN A 75 17.23 8.30 -7.77
N GLU A 76 18.39 7.86 -7.27
CA GLU A 76 18.77 6.44 -7.24
C GLU A 76 17.80 5.60 -6.38
N LYS A 77 17.38 6.11 -5.20
CA LYS A 77 16.37 5.44 -4.36
C LYS A 77 15.02 5.33 -5.06
N VAL A 78 14.59 6.38 -5.73
CA VAL A 78 13.33 6.37 -6.50
C VAL A 78 13.44 5.41 -7.67
N ALA A 79 14.53 5.46 -8.43
CA ALA A 79 14.78 4.55 -9.54
C ALA A 79 14.75 3.07 -9.08
N ASP A 80 15.40 2.74 -7.95
CA ASP A 80 15.40 1.39 -7.41
C ASP A 80 13.99 0.88 -7.04
N VAL A 81 13.10 1.76 -6.60
CA VAL A 81 11.71 1.40 -6.27
C VAL A 81 10.86 1.21 -7.54
N PHE A 82 11.01 2.09 -8.53
CA PHE A 82 10.17 2.13 -9.73
C PHE A 82 10.75 1.35 -10.93
N THR A 83 11.99 0.89 -10.86
CA THR A 83 12.55 -0.01 -11.89
C THR A 83 11.79 -1.32 -11.89
N PRO A 84 11.22 -1.76 -13.04
CA PRO A 84 10.44 -2.97 -13.13
C PRO A 84 11.22 -4.21 -12.68
N LYS A 85 10.63 -4.99 -11.77
CA LYS A 85 11.17 -6.27 -11.28
C LYS A 85 10.29 -7.41 -11.75
N LYS A 86 10.85 -8.62 -11.92
CA LYS A 86 10.09 -9.79 -12.35
C LYS A 86 9.04 -10.19 -11.30
N PRO A 87 7.74 -10.21 -11.61
CA PRO A 87 6.66 -10.51 -10.67
C PRO A 87 6.44 -12.02 -10.52
N ILE A 88 7.36 -12.70 -9.85
CA ILE A 88 7.40 -14.17 -9.74
C ILE A 88 6.20 -14.69 -8.94
N ILE A 89 5.85 -14.03 -7.82
CA ILE A 89 4.75 -14.47 -6.95
C ILE A 89 3.40 -14.24 -7.62
N THR A 90 3.23 -13.12 -8.31
CA THR A 90 2.01 -12.84 -9.08
C THR A 90 1.73 -13.96 -10.09
N TYR A 91 2.73 -14.35 -10.89
CA TYR A 91 2.56 -15.45 -11.85
C TYR A 91 2.32 -16.79 -11.14
N ALA A 92 3.01 -17.08 -10.06
CA ALA A 92 2.79 -18.30 -9.29
C ALA A 92 1.34 -18.37 -8.77
N LEU A 93 0.82 -17.27 -8.20
CA LEU A 93 -0.56 -17.21 -7.73
C LEU A 93 -1.56 -17.39 -8.87
N ILE A 94 -1.35 -16.77 -10.03
CA ILE A 94 -2.20 -16.97 -11.22
C ILE A 94 -2.20 -18.44 -11.64
N ILE A 95 -1.03 -19.07 -11.74
CA ILE A 95 -0.89 -20.49 -12.13
C ILE A 95 -1.61 -21.40 -11.14
N ILE A 96 -1.46 -21.14 -9.81
CA ILE A 96 -2.16 -21.92 -8.77
C ILE A 96 -3.67 -21.78 -8.94
N ASN A 97 -4.21 -20.56 -9.13
CA ASN A 97 -5.63 -20.35 -9.31
C ASN A 97 -6.18 -21.04 -10.57
N LEU A 98 -5.45 -20.94 -11.68
CA LEU A 98 -5.81 -21.66 -12.92
C LEU A 98 -5.81 -23.19 -12.70
N PHE A 99 -4.80 -23.71 -12.01
CA PHE A 99 -4.72 -25.15 -11.70
C PHE A 99 -5.88 -25.61 -10.81
N VAL A 100 -6.16 -24.86 -9.72
CA VAL A 100 -7.25 -25.19 -8.78
C VAL A 100 -8.62 -25.12 -9.44
N PHE A 101 -8.80 -24.31 -10.49
CA PHE A 101 -10.05 -24.25 -11.25
C PHE A 101 -10.15 -25.35 -12.30
N PHE A 102 -9.15 -25.47 -13.19
CA PHE A 102 -9.25 -26.35 -14.35
C PHE A 102 -9.04 -27.83 -14.01
N PHE A 103 -8.18 -28.16 -13.04
CA PHE A 103 -7.93 -29.55 -12.69
C PHE A 103 -9.17 -30.27 -12.15
N PRO A 104 -9.92 -29.73 -11.15
CA PRO A 104 -11.17 -30.33 -10.71
C PRO A 104 -12.27 -30.31 -11.79
N THR A 105 -12.32 -29.27 -12.62
CA THR A 105 -13.27 -29.19 -13.74
C THR A 105 -13.04 -30.34 -14.70
N PHE A 106 -11.78 -30.61 -15.04
CA PHE A 106 -11.42 -31.73 -15.90
C PHE A 106 -11.69 -33.11 -15.29
N MET A 107 -11.52 -33.24 -13.96
CA MET A 107 -11.79 -34.48 -13.22
C MET A 107 -13.29 -34.70 -12.94
N GLY A 108 -14.16 -33.72 -13.21
CA GLY A 108 -15.60 -33.83 -12.99
C GLY A 108 -16.04 -33.65 -11.52
N ASN A 109 -15.16 -33.13 -10.64
CA ASN A 109 -15.43 -32.91 -9.22
C ASN A 109 -15.31 -31.44 -8.79
N PHE A 110 -15.55 -30.51 -9.71
CA PHE A 110 -15.45 -29.07 -9.51
C PHE A 110 -16.28 -28.57 -8.30
N ASP A 111 -17.54 -28.97 -8.22
CA ASP A 111 -18.45 -28.52 -7.15
C ASP A 111 -18.02 -29.04 -5.78
N GLU A 112 -17.53 -30.29 -5.70
CA GLU A 112 -17.03 -30.89 -4.46
C GLU A 112 -15.78 -30.16 -3.95
N VAL A 113 -14.83 -29.90 -4.83
CA VAL A 113 -13.58 -29.18 -4.48
C VAL A 113 -13.91 -27.74 -4.08
N THR A 114 -14.83 -27.08 -4.80
CA THR A 114 -15.29 -25.71 -4.48
C THR A 114 -15.95 -25.67 -3.12
N ALA A 115 -16.84 -26.59 -2.81
CA ALA A 115 -17.48 -26.69 -1.49
C ALA A 115 -16.50 -27.05 -0.36
N TYR A 116 -15.47 -27.87 -0.67
CA TYR A 116 -14.45 -28.28 0.32
C TYR A 116 -13.45 -27.18 0.65
N LEU A 117 -13.00 -26.38 -0.32
CA LEU A 117 -11.98 -25.37 -0.15
C LEU A 117 -12.55 -23.97 0.12
N GLY A 118 -13.80 -23.70 -0.27
CA GLY A 118 -14.46 -22.41 -0.06
C GLY A 118 -14.71 -22.10 1.41
N SER A 119 -14.74 -20.83 1.77
CA SER A 119 -15.02 -20.36 3.13
C SER A 119 -16.51 -20.39 3.38
N PHE A 120 -16.92 -21.17 4.41
CA PHE A 120 -18.29 -21.29 4.85
C PHE A 120 -18.31 -21.25 6.38
N GLY A 121 -19.01 -20.28 6.95
CA GLY A 121 -18.95 -19.95 8.38
C GLY A 121 -19.19 -21.15 9.31
N PRO A 122 -20.23 -21.99 9.13
CA PRO A 122 -20.43 -23.14 9.97
C PRO A 122 -19.24 -24.10 10.03
N PHE A 123 -18.57 -24.37 8.91
CA PHE A 123 -17.40 -25.24 8.89
C PHE A 123 -16.16 -24.58 9.48
N VAL A 124 -16.01 -23.28 9.29
CA VAL A 124 -14.94 -22.51 9.93
C VAL A 124 -15.11 -22.52 11.46
N LYS A 125 -16.34 -22.34 11.97
CA LYS A 125 -16.69 -22.45 13.41
C LYS A 125 -16.48 -23.86 13.96
N MET A 126 -16.56 -24.89 13.11
CA MET A 126 -16.23 -26.28 13.45
C MET A 126 -14.72 -26.60 13.42
N GLY A 127 -13.85 -25.59 13.19
CA GLY A 127 -12.38 -25.76 13.20
C GLY A 127 -11.74 -25.95 11.83
N GLN A 128 -12.49 -25.89 10.72
CA GLN A 128 -11.91 -25.99 9.37
C GLN A 128 -11.27 -24.65 8.93
N TYR A 129 -10.29 -24.16 9.71
CA TYR A 129 -9.68 -22.84 9.52
C TYR A 129 -8.88 -22.70 8.20
N TYR A 130 -8.45 -23.80 7.58
CA TYR A 130 -7.78 -23.80 6.29
C TYR A 130 -8.63 -23.10 5.20
N ARG A 131 -9.98 -23.15 5.33
CA ARG A 131 -10.95 -22.52 4.42
C ARG A 131 -10.76 -20.99 4.33
N LEU A 132 -10.31 -20.36 5.41
CA LEU A 132 -10.02 -18.92 5.42
C LEU A 132 -8.96 -18.51 4.42
N LEU A 133 -8.06 -19.43 4.08
CA LEU A 133 -7.01 -19.20 3.10
C LEU A 133 -7.32 -19.84 1.75
N THR A 134 -7.80 -21.09 1.74
CA THR A 134 -8.00 -21.85 0.50
C THR A 134 -9.10 -21.25 -0.37
N ALA A 135 -10.09 -20.58 0.22
CA ALA A 135 -11.15 -19.86 -0.49
C ALA A 135 -10.62 -18.84 -1.51
N ALA A 136 -9.46 -18.24 -1.25
CA ALA A 136 -8.83 -17.27 -2.14
C ALA A 136 -8.29 -17.89 -3.45
N PHE A 137 -8.28 -19.21 -3.56
CA PHE A 137 -7.81 -19.95 -4.75
C PHE A 137 -8.92 -20.65 -5.51
N VAL A 138 -10.13 -20.60 -5.04
CA VAL A 138 -11.32 -21.22 -5.65
C VAL A 138 -12.19 -20.15 -6.30
N HIS A 139 -12.84 -20.46 -7.43
CA HIS A 139 -13.68 -19.52 -8.16
C HIS A 139 -14.99 -20.16 -8.55
N ALA A 140 -16.11 -19.42 -8.45
CA ALA A 140 -17.45 -19.94 -8.70
C ALA A 140 -17.71 -20.31 -10.18
N ASN A 141 -17.07 -19.62 -11.12
CA ASN A 141 -17.20 -19.84 -12.54
C ASN A 141 -16.05 -19.22 -13.33
N ILE A 142 -15.97 -19.50 -14.62
CA ILE A 142 -14.90 -19.03 -15.50
C ILE A 142 -14.81 -17.50 -15.60
N ALA A 143 -15.93 -16.79 -15.64
CA ALA A 143 -15.92 -15.34 -15.69
C ALA A 143 -15.31 -14.75 -14.40
N HIS A 144 -15.70 -15.27 -13.22
CA HIS A 144 -15.16 -14.90 -11.94
C HIS A 144 -13.63 -15.14 -11.87
N LEU A 145 -13.15 -16.31 -12.35
CA LEU A 145 -11.73 -16.59 -12.45
C LEU A 145 -11.02 -15.57 -13.35
N LEU A 146 -11.52 -15.34 -14.57
CA LEU A 146 -10.86 -14.45 -15.53
C LEU A 146 -10.76 -13.01 -15.02
N PHE A 147 -11.82 -12.47 -14.42
CA PHE A 147 -11.78 -11.12 -13.85
C PHE A 147 -10.78 -11.02 -12.68
N ASN A 148 -10.74 -12.02 -11.80
CA ASN A 148 -9.75 -12.05 -10.71
C ASN A 148 -8.32 -12.18 -11.23
N MET A 149 -8.06 -13.06 -12.19
CA MET A 149 -6.72 -13.24 -12.75
C MET A 149 -6.25 -12.00 -13.51
N TYR A 150 -7.14 -11.33 -14.22
CA TYR A 150 -6.83 -10.08 -14.90
C TYR A 150 -6.49 -8.97 -13.89
N ALA A 151 -7.28 -8.81 -12.83
CA ALA A 151 -7.02 -7.84 -11.78
C ALA A 151 -5.71 -8.16 -11.03
N LEU A 152 -5.49 -9.43 -10.68
CA LEU A 152 -4.27 -9.89 -10.04
C LEU A 152 -3.05 -9.67 -10.94
N TRP A 153 -3.17 -9.91 -12.24
CA TRP A 153 -2.11 -9.65 -13.20
C TRP A 153 -1.71 -8.17 -13.21
N ILE A 154 -2.67 -7.26 -13.37
CA ILE A 154 -2.35 -5.80 -13.45
C ILE A 154 -1.84 -5.27 -12.11
N ILE A 155 -2.62 -5.45 -11.04
CA ILE A 155 -2.34 -4.86 -9.73
C ILE A 155 -1.17 -5.57 -9.05
N GLY A 156 -1.15 -6.91 -9.16
CA GLY A 156 -0.12 -7.75 -8.55
C GLY A 156 1.25 -7.50 -9.15
N MET A 157 1.39 -7.49 -10.48
CA MET A 157 2.66 -7.21 -11.16
C MET A 157 3.24 -5.86 -10.73
N GLN A 158 2.39 -4.84 -10.67
CA GLN A 158 2.82 -3.49 -10.32
C GLN A 158 3.25 -3.42 -8.85
N LEU A 159 2.43 -3.91 -7.94
CA LEU A 159 2.73 -3.83 -6.51
C LEU A 159 3.92 -4.73 -6.13
N GLU A 160 4.00 -5.97 -6.66
CA GLU A 160 5.15 -6.87 -6.42
C GLU A 160 6.46 -6.23 -6.89
N SER A 161 6.44 -5.53 -8.04
CA SER A 161 7.61 -4.79 -8.54
C SER A 161 8.06 -3.71 -7.57
N PHE A 162 7.14 -2.98 -6.95
CA PHE A 162 7.45 -1.89 -6.03
C PHE A 162 7.95 -2.36 -4.67
N ILE A 163 7.27 -3.35 -4.07
CA ILE A 163 7.53 -3.76 -2.67
C ILE A 163 8.38 -5.02 -2.54
N GLY A 164 8.55 -5.76 -3.65
CA GLY A 164 9.27 -7.02 -3.71
C GLY A 164 8.44 -8.23 -3.31
N LYS A 165 8.87 -9.42 -3.76
CA LYS A 165 8.13 -10.68 -3.72
C LYS A 165 7.62 -11.10 -2.34
N TRP A 166 8.45 -10.99 -1.28
CA TRP A 166 8.07 -11.48 0.05
C TRP A 166 7.06 -10.58 0.75
N ARG A 167 7.21 -9.25 0.65
CA ARG A 167 6.23 -8.31 1.20
C ARG A 167 4.90 -8.43 0.47
N PHE A 168 4.94 -8.59 -0.85
CA PHE A 168 3.76 -8.82 -1.66
C PHE A 168 3.01 -10.08 -1.22
N LEU A 169 3.71 -11.21 -1.06
CA LEU A 169 3.10 -12.46 -0.62
C LEU A 169 2.45 -12.33 0.77
N VAL A 170 3.15 -11.72 1.73
CA VAL A 170 2.61 -11.50 3.08
C VAL A 170 1.34 -10.64 3.05
N VAL A 171 1.36 -9.54 2.29
CA VAL A 171 0.17 -8.68 2.12
C VAL A 171 -0.98 -9.45 1.48
N TYR A 172 -0.72 -10.20 0.40
CA TYR A 172 -1.73 -11.00 -0.30
C TYR A 172 -2.41 -12.02 0.62
N LEU A 173 -1.62 -12.86 1.29
CA LEU A 173 -2.13 -13.93 2.16
C LEU A 173 -2.85 -13.38 3.40
N PHE A 174 -2.32 -12.35 4.03
CA PHE A 174 -2.97 -11.70 5.17
C PHE A 174 -4.31 -11.09 4.78
N SER A 175 -4.37 -10.42 3.63
CA SER A 175 -5.59 -9.84 3.09
C SER A 175 -6.64 -10.89 2.76
N ALA A 176 -6.23 -12.04 2.18
CA ALA A 176 -7.12 -13.16 1.91
C ALA A 176 -7.80 -13.65 3.20
N ILE A 177 -7.01 -13.84 4.26
CA ILE A 177 -7.53 -14.32 5.56
C ILE A 177 -8.44 -13.27 6.20
N CYS A 178 -8.04 -11.99 6.23
CA CYS A 178 -8.89 -10.92 6.76
C CYS A 178 -10.22 -10.78 6.00
N GLY A 179 -10.18 -10.91 4.66
CA GLY A 179 -11.37 -10.94 3.83
C GLY A 179 -12.29 -12.09 4.19
N SER A 180 -11.79 -13.31 4.25
CA SER A 180 -12.57 -14.50 4.62
C SER A 180 -13.11 -14.40 6.04
N LEU A 181 -12.36 -13.89 7.01
CA LEU A 181 -12.83 -13.68 8.38
C LEU A 181 -13.99 -12.70 8.45
N LEU A 182 -13.89 -11.55 7.75
CA LEU A 182 -14.99 -10.58 7.74
C LEU A 182 -16.21 -11.13 7.01
N SER A 183 -16.02 -11.89 5.93
CA SER A 183 -17.09 -12.62 5.25
C SER A 183 -17.83 -13.58 6.20
N VAL A 184 -17.09 -14.42 6.92
CA VAL A 184 -17.66 -15.34 7.92
C VAL A 184 -18.43 -14.59 9.02
N ALA A 185 -17.92 -13.44 9.48
CA ALA A 185 -18.58 -12.64 10.50
C ALA A 185 -19.89 -12.00 10.02
N VAL A 186 -19.95 -11.54 8.77
CA VAL A 186 -21.08 -10.77 8.23
C VAL A 186 -22.09 -11.65 7.50
N THR A 187 -21.60 -12.65 6.75
CA THR A 187 -22.42 -13.54 5.92
C THR A 187 -22.08 -15.01 6.18
N PRO A 188 -22.26 -15.51 7.43
CA PRO A 188 -21.76 -16.84 7.82
C PRO A 188 -22.34 -17.99 6.99
N ASN A 189 -23.55 -17.85 6.48
CA ASN A 189 -24.27 -18.88 5.73
C ASN A 189 -24.03 -18.80 4.20
N ALA A 190 -23.18 -17.90 3.73
CA ALA A 190 -22.79 -17.83 2.33
C ALA A 190 -21.47 -18.56 2.11
N LEU A 191 -21.35 -19.27 0.98
CA LEU A 191 -20.08 -19.84 0.52
C LEU A 191 -19.29 -18.72 -0.17
N SER A 192 -18.19 -18.29 0.48
CA SER A 192 -17.29 -17.27 -0.06
C SER A 192 -16.12 -17.94 -0.78
N VAL A 193 -15.88 -17.53 -2.03
CA VAL A 193 -14.80 -18.01 -2.91
C VAL A 193 -14.25 -16.88 -3.77
N GLY A 194 -12.99 -16.94 -4.14
CA GLY A 194 -12.34 -16.00 -5.04
C GLY A 194 -11.15 -15.27 -4.47
N ALA A 195 -10.20 -14.91 -5.33
CA ALA A 195 -9.03 -14.12 -4.97
C ALA A 195 -9.35 -12.65 -4.65
N SER A 196 -10.61 -12.22 -4.85
CA SER A 196 -10.99 -10.80 -4.82
C SER A 196 -10.71 -10.11 -3.48
N GLY A 197 -10.92 -10.79 -2.33
CA GLY A 197 -10.57 -10.24 -1.02
C GLY A 197 -9.07 -9.92 -0.92
N ALA A 198 -8.22 -10.82 -1.38
CA ALA A 198 -6.77 -10.57 -1.44
C ALA A 198 -6.42 -9.44 -2.42
N ILE A 199 -7.07 -9.38 -3.59
CA ILE A 199 -6.85 -8.33 -4.61
C ILE A 199 -7.26 -6.96 -4.05
N PHE A 200 -8.39 -6.87 -3.34
CA PHE A 200 -8.76 -5.64 -2.61
C PHE A 200 -7.70 -5.26 -1.57
N GLY A 201 -7.09 -6.25 -0.92
CA GLY A 201 -5.96 -6.01 -0.03
C GLY A 201 -4.74 -5.44 -0.75
N LEU A 202 -4.43 -5.91 -1.97
CA LEU A 202 -3.38 -5.30 -2.80
C LEU A 202 -3.72 -3.85 -3.17
N LEU A 203 -5.00 -3.54 -3.44
CA LEU A 203 -5.46 -2.15 -3.65
C LEU A 203 -5.27 -1.30 -2.38
N GLY A 204 -5.61 -1.83 -1.20
CA GLY A 204 -5.35 -1.16 0.09
C GLY A 204 -3.86 -0.90 0.34
N ALA A 205 -3.01 -1.88 0.03
CA ALA A 205 -1.57 -1.73 0.10
C ALA A 205 -1.04 -0.68 -0.88
N LEU A 206 -1.60 -0.62 -2.10
CA LEU A 206 -1.24 0.37 -3.12
C LEU A 206 -1.65 1.78 -2.73
N LEU A 207 -2.79 1.96 -2.03
CA LEU A 207 -3.19 3.27 -1.48
C LEU A 207 -2.14 3.78 -0.48
N TYR A 208 -1.73 2.94 0.47
CA TYR A 208 -0.72 3.32 1.47
C TYR A 208 0.66 3.57 0.82
N PHE A 209 1.09 2.70 -0.08
CA PHE A 209 2.32 2.87 -0.85
C PHE A 209 2.29 4.19 -1.65
N GLY A 210 1.19 4.45 -2.36
CA GLY A 210 1.02 5.65 -3.17
C GLY A 210 0.92 6.94 -2.35
N TYR A 211 0.47 6.89 -1.09
CA TYR A 211 0.53 8.02 -0.16
C TYR A 211 2.00 8.42 0.11
N HIS A 212 2.89 7.46 0.34
CA HIS A 212 4.32 7.72 0.54
C HIS A 212 5.03 8.22 -0.72
N TYR A 213 4.61 7.75 -1.88
CA TYR A 213 5.13 8.17 -3.19
C TYR A 213 4.14 9.06 -3.96
N ARG A 214 3.36 9.91 -3.25
CA ARG A 214 2.29 10.74 -3.84
C ARG A 214 2.75 11.70 -4.92
N ILE A 215 4.02 12.11 -4.92
CA ILE A 215 4.59 12.95 -5.98
C ILE A 215 4.56 12.22 -7.33
N TYR A 216 4.75 10.90 -7.32
CA TYR A 216 4.80 10.06 -8.53
C TYR A 216 3.46 9.38 -8.84
N LEU A 217 2.74 8.94 -7.80
CA LEU A 217 1.53 8.11 -7.94
C LEU A 217 0.24 8.83 -7.56
N GLY A 218 0.30 10.06 -7.05
CA GLY A 218 -0.89 10.74 -6.51
C GLY A 218 -2.01 10.91 -7.53
N THR A 219 -1.69 11.20 -8.78
CA THR A 219 -2.67 11.29 -9.87
C THR A 219 -3.29 9.92 -10.16
N VAL A 220 -2.47 8.86 -10.27
CA VAL A 220 -2.94 7.48 -10.52
C VAL A 220 -3.85 7.00 -9.39
N ILE A 221 -3.47 7.26 -8.14
CA ILE A 221 -4.29 6.92 -6.96
C ILE A 221 -5.67 7.58 -7.05
N LYS A 222 -5.71 8.89 -7.30
CA LYS A 222 -6.97 9.66 -7.32
C LYS A 222 -7.84 9.34 -8.53
N SER A 223 -7.24 9.18 -9.72
CA SER A 223 -7.99 9.03 -10.98
C SER A 223 -8.29 7.58 -11.37
N GLN A 224 -7.59 6.60 -10.80
CA GLN A 224 -7.74 5.20 -11.19
C GLN A 224 -8.03 4.29 -9.98
N ILE A 225 -7.18 4.29 -8.95
CA ILE A 225 -7.27 3.31 -7.86
C ILE A 225 -8.48 3.56 -6.98
N ILE A 226 -8.69 4.79 -6.51
CA ILE A 226 -9.85 5.13 -5.67
C ILE A 226 -11.17 4.89 -6.42
N PRO A 227 -11.37 5.39 -7.67
CA PRO A 227 -12.58 5.07 -8.42
C PRO A 227 -12.78 3.56 -8.67
N LEU A 228 -11.71 2.81 -8.94
CA LEU A 228 -11.78 1.35 -9.10
C LEU A 228 -12.31 0.68 -7.83
N ILE A 229 -11.78 1.03 -6.66
CA ILE A 229 -12.27 0.50 -5.38
C ILE A 229 -13.73 0.86 -5.16
N VAL A 230 -14.09 2.14 -5.33
CA VAL A 230 -15.46 2.62 -5.09
C VAL A 230 -16.46 1.94 -6.02
N ILE A 231 -16.17 1.91 -7.32
CA ILE A 231 -17.07 1.28 -8.32
C ILE A 231 -17.24 -0.21 -8.01
N ASN A 232 -16.17 -0.95 -7.71
CA ASN A 232 -16.27 -2.38 -7.42
C ASN A 232 -17.05 -2.65 -6.11
N LEU A 233 -16.87 -1.82 -5.06
CA LEU A 233 -17.69 -1.94 -3.86
C LEU A 233 -19.17 -1.62 -4.12
N LEU A 234 -19.47 -0.57 -4.90
CA LEU A 234 -20.84 -0.25 -5.27
C LEU A 234 -21.48 -1.39 -6.09
N LEU A 235 -20.77 -1.93 -7.07
CA LEU A 235 -21.24 -3.10 -7.83
C LEU A 235 -21.47 -4.31 -6.92
N GLY A 236 -20.62 -4.52 -5.93
CA GLY A 236 -20.77 -5.61 -4.97
C GLY A 236 -22.01 -5.48 -4.08
N PHE A 237 -22.53 -4.25 -3.84
CA PHE A 237 -23.82 -4.06 -3.17
C PHE A 237 -25.02 -4.23 -4.12
N MET A 238 -24.82 -4.05 -5.42
CA MET A 238 -25.88 -4.11 -6.43
C MET A 238 -26.06 -5.51 -7.03
N VAL A 239 -24.97 -6.28 -7.11
CA VAL A 239 -24.95 -7.59 -7.80
C VAL A 239 -24.95 -8.70 -6.76
N PRO A 240 -26.03 -9.53 -6.70
CA PRO A 240 -26.08 -10.68 -5.80
C PRO A 240 -24.91 -11.66 -6.07
N GLY A 241 -24.37 -12.22 -4.98
CA GLY A 241 -23.27 -13.19 -5.07
C GLY A 241 -21.87 -12.57 -5.01
N ILE A 242 -21.74 -11.25 -4.97
CA ILE A 242 -20.46 -10.58 -4.70
C ILE A 242 -20.30 -10.41 -3.19
N ASP A 243 -19.18 -10.88 -2.65
CA ASP A 243 -18.87 -10.83 -1.22
C ASP A 243 -18.15 -9.51 -0.85
N ASN A 244 -18.95 -8.46 -0.62
CA ASN A 244 -18.41 -7.17 -0.19
C ASN A 244 -17.74 -7.20 1.17
N ALA A 245 -18.15 -8.10 2.08
CA ALA A 245 -17.47 -8.24 3.36
C ALA A 245 -16.03 -8.72 3.16
N ALA A 246 -15.81 -9.72 2.28
CA ALA A 246 -14.46 -10.15 1.92
C ALA A 246 -13.64 -9.02 1.29
N HIS A 247 -14.24 -8.20 0.42
CA HIS A 247 -13.57 -7.07 -0.20
C HIS A 247 -13.11 -6.02 0.83
N ILE A 248 -13.99 -5.62 1.75
CA ILE A 248 -13.70 -4.62 2.80
C ILE A 248 -12.66 -5.17 3.78
N GLY A 249 -12.83 -6.41 4.24
CA GLY A 249 -11.87 -7.06 5.14
C GLY A 249 -10.48 -7.16 4.54
N GLY A 250 -10.40 -7.55 3.26
CA GLY A 250 -9.16 -7.59 2.51
C GLY A 250 -8.52 -6.22 2.33
N LEU A 251 -9.30 -5.22 1.90
CA LEU A 251 -8.83 -3.84 1.68
C LEU A 251 -8.19 -3.26 2.94
N ILE A 252 -8.88 -3.36 4.08
CA ILE A 252 -8.37 -2.86 5.36
C ILE A 252 -7.14 -3.68 5.79
N GLY A 253 -7.25 -5.02 5.75
CA GLY A 253 -6.15 -5.91 6.13
C GLY A 253 -4.88 -5.64 5.32
N GLY A 254 -5.01 -5.48 3.99
CA GLY A 254 -3.87 -5.20 3.11
C GLY A 254 -3.25 -3.83 3.35
N CYS A 255 -4.06 -2.81 3.61
CA CYS A 255 -3.57 -1.48 3.97
C CYS A 255 -2.77 -1.52 5.27
N LEU A 256 -3.32 -2.14 6.32
CA LEU A 256 -2.66 -2.28 7.63
C LEU A 256 -1.38 -3.12 7.54
N MET A 257 -1.43 -4.26 6.86
CA MET A 257 -0.24 -5.09 6.67
C MET A 257 0.85 -4.37 5.87
N MET A 258 0.48 -3.52 4.89
CA MET A 258 1.45 -2.71 4.15
C MET A 258 2.17 -1.71 5.05
N ILE A 259 1.51 -1.13 6.06
CA ILE A 259 2.17 -0.31 7.10
C ILE A 259 3.21 -1.16 7.83
N GLY A 260 2.84 -2.38 8.25
CA GLY A 260 3.71 -3.29 8.99
C GLY A 260 4.94 -3.77 8.20
N VAL A 261 4.78 -4.17 6.94
CA VAL A 261 5.92 -4.58 6.11
C VAL A 261 6.77 -3.39 5.65
N GLY A 262 6.18 -2.19 5.65
CA GLY A 262 6.82 -0.91 5.40
C GLY A 262 7.14 -0.65 3.93
N VAL A 263 7.17 0.64 3.60
CA VAL A 263 7.53 1.19 2.30
C VAL A 263 9.03 1.45 2.26
N LYS A 264 9.74 0.88 1.29
CA LYS A 264 11.19 1.02 1.13
C LYS A 264 11.58 2.50 1.05
N TYR A 265 12.63 2.90 1.77
CA TYR A 265 13.16 4.27 1.90
C TYR A 265 12.21 5.30 2.51
N LYS A 266 10.99 4.92 2.95
CA LYS A 266 9.99 5.87 3.48
C LYS A 266 9.53 5.54 4.89
N SER A 267 9.32 4.26 5.23
CA SER A 267 8.80 3.87 6.54
C SER A 267 9.88 3.81 7.60
N SER A 268 9.62 4.39 8.75
CA SER A 268 10.44 4.23 9.96
C SER A 268 10.19 2.87 10.64
N ASN A 269 11.13 2.45 11.51
CA ASN A 269 10.92 1.23 12.30
C ASN A 269 9.72 1.37 13.26
N PHE A 270 9.52 2.56 13.84
CA PHE A 270 8.38 2.85 14.70
C PHE A 270 7.04 2.68 13.96
N GLU A 271 6.93 3.24 12.77
CA GLU A 271 5.74 3.11 11.93
C GLU A 271 5.45 1.64 11.58
N ARG A 272 6.48 0.86 11.22
CA ARG A 272 6.34 -0.57 10.91
C ARG A 272 5.89 -1.39 12.12
N ILE A 273 6.47 -1.17 13.30
CA ILE A 273 6.07 -1.86 14.53
C ILE A 273 4.62 -1.54 14.86
N ASN A 274 4.22 -0.28 14.81
CA ASN A 274 2.82 0.13 15.03
C ASN A 274 1.89 -0.50 13.99
N GLY A 275 2.29 -0.54 12.72
CA GLY A 275 1.54 -1.21 11.67
C GLY A 275 1.32 -2.69 11.94
N LEU A 276 2.33 -3.42 12.41
CA LEU A 276 2.19 -4.83 12.80
C LEU A 276 1.27 -5.01 14.01
N ILE A 277 1.40 -4.14 15.02
CA ILE A 277 0.54 -4.19 16.20
C ILE A 277 -0.94 -3.96 15.80
N VAL A 278 -1.22 -2.92 15.00
CA VAL A 278 -2.59 -2.62 14.55
C VAL A 278 -3.13 -3.74 13.64
N SER A 279 -2.29 -4.32 12.77
CA SER A 279 -2.67 -5.48 11.97
C SER A 279 -3.05 -6.68 12.83
N LEU A 280 -2.28 -6.94 13.89
CA LEU A 280 -2.58 -8.03 14.84
C LEU A 280 -3.88 -7.77 15.62
N ILE A 281 -4.08 -6.55 16.10
CA ILE A 281 -5.33 -6.15 16.77
C ILE A 281 -6.54 -6.34 15.85
N PHE A 282 -6.43 -5.87 14.59
CA PHE A 282 -7.49 -6.05 13.59
C PHE A 282 -7.75 -7.52 13.29
N PHE A 283 -6.71 -8.32 13.13
CA PHE A 283 -6.82 -9.77 12.93
C PHE A 283 -7.53 -10.45 14.11
N CYS A 284 -7.11 -10.18 15.36
CA CYS A 284 -7.75 -10.73 16.55
C CYS A 284 -9.20 -10.30 16.66
N PHE A 285 -9.53 -9.06 16.34
CA PHE A 285 -10.90 -8.56 16.29
C PHE A 285 -11.74 -9.35 15.27
N LEU A 286 -11.23 -9.56 14.06
CA LEU A 286 -11.94 -10.35 13.03
C LEU A 286 -12.11 -11.80 13.44
N VAL A 287 -11.11 -12.42 14.07
CA VAL A 287 -11.21 -13.79 14.62
C VAL A 287 -12.30 -13.84 15.66
N TYR A 288 -12.34 -12.88 16.59
CA TYR A 288 -13.41 -12.82 17.59
C TYR A 288 -14.79 -12.71 16.95
N MET A 289 -14.97 -11.79 16.00
CA MET A 289 -16.25 -11.60 15.30
C MET A 289 -16.67 -12.83 14.48
N ALA A 290 -15.74 -13.50 13.84
CA ALA A 290 -16.02 -14.64 12.98
C ALA A 290 -16.35 -15.92 13.77
N LEU A 291 -15.70 -16.15 14.92
CA LEU A 291 -15.79 -17.42 15.64
C LEU A 291 -16.64 -17.37 16.91
N PHE A 292 -16.78 -16.21 17.56
CA PHE A 292 -17.40 -16.10 18.89
C PHE A 292 -18.58 -15.12 18.95
N ALA A 293 -18.73 -14.22 17.99
CA ALA A 293 -19.90 -13.38 17.84
C ALA A 293 -20.87 -14.01 16.83
#